data_7dba52682f15ac68c169dab4d4e29572
#
_entry.id   7dba52682f15ac68c169dab4d4e29572
#
_cell.length_a   1.000
_cell.length_b   1.000
_cell.length_c   1.000
_cell.angle_alpha   90.00
_cell.angle_beta   90.00
_cell.angle_gamma   90.00
#
_symmetry.space_group_name_H-M   'P 1'
#
loop_
_entity.id
_entity.type
_entity.pdbx_description
1 polymer ?
#
loop_
_entity_poly.entity_id
_entity_poly.type
_entity_poly.pdbx_seq_one_letter_code
_entity_poly.pdbx_strand_id
1 'polypeptide(L)'
;RIIIKIIVTYMCANCVAGFAPKAYAEMRIIMKKIAIINQRYGLEVNGGSELYSREIAERLKAKYEVEVLTSCAVEYVKWSNYYKEGVEDINGVTVRRFKTEHERIPKIFSALDSEMLSNPDAPVELSDRWIEHMGPYCPQLVEYVDEHQDEYEAIIVVTYLYYTAVKSIVRIKDKAIFIPTAHQEPFIHFDMYKKVFGAADAFVFLTDEEKDLVHSIFHNEDVPYEVCGVGVDVPSEVSADRFRKKYSQYNLDNYIIYVGRIDEGKDCPR
;
A
#
# COMPACT_ATOMS: atom_id res chain seq x y z
N ARG A 1 -19.00 9.76 4.47
CA ARG A 1 -19.47 8.80 3.42
C ARG A 1 -19.45 9.39 2.01
N ILE A 2 -19.98 10.62 1.77
CA ILE A 2 -19.98 11.23 0.42
C ILE A 2 -18.55 11.49 -0.08
N ILE A 3 -17.66 11.96 0.77
CA ILE A 3 -16.27 12.31 0.44
C ILE A 3 -15.43 11.06 0.14
N ILE A 4 -15.59 10.01 0.92
CA ILE A 4 -14.97 8.70 0.66
C ILE A 4 -15.37 8.23 -0.75
N LYS A 5 -16.65 8.32 -1.11
CA LYS A 5 -17.13 7.96 -2.45
C LYS A 5 -16.51 8.84 -3.55
N ILE A 6 -16.33 10.13 -3.30
CA ILE A 6 -15.69 11.06 -4.25
C ILE A 6 -14.22 10.70 -4.46
N ILE A 7 -13.47 10.44 -3.38
CA ILE A 7 -12.05 10.06 -3.45
C ILE A 7 -11.90 8.74 -4.19
N VAL A 8 -12.68 7.74 -3.83
CA VAL A 8 -12.66 6.42 -4.46
C VAL A 8 -13.02 6.51 -5.94
N THR A 9 -14.09 7.23 -6.31
CA THR A 9 -14.46 7.45 -7.72
C THR A 9 -13.37 8.18 -8.48
N TYR A 10 -12.67 9.14 -7.85
CA TYR A 10 -11.57 9.87 -8.51
C TYR A 10 -10.33 8.99 -8.70
N MET A 11 -10.02 8.13 -7.75
CA MET A 11 -8.94 7.14 -7.89
C MET A 11 -9.20 6.23 -9.10
N CYS A 12 -10.42 5.71 -9.25
CA CYS A 12 -10.80 4.83 -10.36
C CYS A 12 -10.85 5.55 -11.72
N ALA A 13 -11.42 6.76 -11.79
CA ALA A 13 -11.57 7.50 -13.04
C ALA A 13 -10.22 7.92 -13.67
N ASN A 14 -9.21 8.17 -12.86
CA ASN A 14 -7.90 8.62 -13.36
C ASN A 14 -6.92 7.50 -13.70
N CYS A 15 -7.25 6.25 -13.39
CA CYS A 15 -6.53 5.10 -13.92
C CYS A 15 -6.74 4.92 -15.44
N VAL A 16 -7.78 5.54 -16.03
CA VAL A 16 -8.22 5.27 -17.41
C VAL A 16 -7.99 6.45 -18.38
N ALA A 17 -7.74 7.67 -17.92
CA ALA A 17 -7.68 8.83 -18.83
C ALA A 17 -6.56 9.83 -18.47
N GLY A 18 -5.65 10.02 -19.41
CA GLY A 18 -4.74 11.16 -19.46
C GLY A 18 -5.47 12.47 -19.73
N PHE A 19 -6.17 13.02 -18.72
CA PHE A 19 -6.83 14.32 -18.84
C PHE A 19 -5.96 15.41 -18.19
N ALA A 20 -5.40 16.27 -19.03
CA ALA A 20 -4.86 17.55 -18.58
C ALA A 20 -6.00 18.48 -18.14
N PRO A 21 -5.99 19.05 -16.92
CA PRO A 21 -6.99 20.01 -16.50
C PRO A 21 -6.71 21.35 -17.16
N LYS A 22 -7.59 21.80 -18.04
CA LYS A 22 -7.67 23.22 -18.44
C LYS A 22 -8.40 24.01 -17.38
N ALA A 23 -7.73 25.04 -16.88
CA ALA A 23 -8.24 26.25 -16.22
C ALA A 23 -9.15 26.06 -14.98
N TYR A 24 -8.54 26.08 -13.80
CA TYR A 24 -9.13 26.68 -12.62
C TYR A 24 -8.14 27.74 -12.08
N ALA A 25 -8.25 28.94 -12.62
CA ALA A 25 -7.63 30.12 -12.04
C ALA A 25 -8.59 30.69 -10.98
N GLU A 26 -8.03 31.05 -9.83
CA GLU A 26 -8.54 32.00 -8.84
C GLU A 26 -9.82 31.64 -8.06
N MET A 27 -9.77 30.58 -7.29
CA MET A 27 -10.27 30.55 -5.91
C MET A 27 -9.20 29.85 -5.07
N ARG A 28 -8.80 30.42 -3.93
CA ARG A 28 -8.07 29.68 -2.89
C ARG A 28 -9.05 28.63 -2.34
N ILE A 29 -9.19 27.54 -3.08
CA ILE A 29 -9.83 26.33 -2.58
C ILE A 29 -8.85 25.83 -1.52
N ILE A 30 -9.25 25.85 -0.27
CA ILE A 30 -8.53 25.11 0.78
C ILE A 30 -8.60 23.66 0.33
N MET A 31 -7.49 23.15 -0.20
CA MET A 31 -7.40 21.76 -0.63
C MET A 31 -7.57 20.90 0.61
N LYS A 32 -8.48 19.93 0.55
CA LYS A 32 -8.68 18.98 1.63
C LYS A 32 -7.46 18.10 1.76
N LYS A 33 -7.00 17.88 2.99
CA LYS A 33 -5.84 17.06 3.28
C LYS A 33 -6.26 15.58 3.39
N ILE A 34 -5.48 14.69 2.79
CA ILE A 34 -5.65 13.24 2.90
C ILE A 34 -4.32 12.59 3.25
N ALA A 35 -4.37 11.48 3.99
CA ALA A 35 -3.19 10.68 4.27
C ALA A 35 -3.19 9.36 3.48
N ILE A 36 -2.01 8.86 3.16
CA ILE A 36 -1.78 7.51 2.64
C ILE A 36 -0.78 6.80 3.55
N ILE A 37 -1.18 5.68 4.13
CA ILE A 37 -0.31 4.84 4.97
C ILE A 37 0.19 3.68 4.13
N ASN A 38 1.51 3.57 3.99
CA ASN A 38 2.17 2.41 3.40
C ASN A 38 3.46 2.11 4.17
N GLN A 39 3.84 0.84 4.24
CA GLN A 39 5.01 0.37 4.98
C GLN A 39 6.34 0.95 4.46
N ARG A 40 6.44 1.23 3.16
CA ARG A 40 7.61 1.85 2.50
C ARG A 40 7.15 2.79 1.39
N TYR A 41 7.89 3.86 1.19
CA TYR A 41 7.62 4.81 0.10
C TYR A 41 8.92 5.48 -0.36
N GLY A 42 9.13 5.61 -1.65
CA GLY A 42 10.33 6.25 -2.23
C GLY A 42 10.55 5.88 -3.69
N LEU A 43 11.45 6.61 -4.35
CA LEU A 43 11.78 6.36 -5.77
C LEU A 43 12.60 5.08 -5.94
N GLU A 44 13.40 4.72 -4.93
CA GLU A 44 14.24 3.53 -4.91
C GLU A 44 13.51 2.29 -4.38
N VAL A 45 12.30 2.46 -3.85
CA VAL A 45 11.51 1.37 -3.27
C VAL A 45 10.88 0.54 -4.37
N ASN A 46 11.22 -0.74 -4.39
CA ASN A 46 10.65 -1.72 -5.32
C ASN A 46 9.55 -2.53 -4.63
N GLY A 47 8.38 -2.59 -5.24
CA GLY A 47 7.23 -3.35 -4.76
C GLY A 47 5.95 -2.90 -5.47
N GLY A 48 5.00 -3.81 -5.65
CA GLY A 48 3.74 -3.51 -6.35
C GLY A 48 2.87 -2.54 -5.57
N SER A 49 2.66 -2.78 -4.28
CA SER A 49 1.85 -1.91 -3.41
C SER A 49 2.47 -0.53 -3.20
N GLU A 50 3.81 -0.48 -3.14
CA GLU A 50 4.56 0.77 -2.98
C GLU A 50 4.51 1.62 -4.25
N LEU A 51 4.69 0.99 -5.42
CA LEU A 51 4.53 1.66 -6.70
C LEU A 51 3.09 2.17 -6.85
N TYR A 52 2.10 1.34 -6.56
CA TYR A 52 0.69 1.72 -6.60
C TYR A 52 0.38 2.91 -5.68
N SER A 53 0.88 2.89 -4.44
CA SER A 53 0.72 4.01 -3.49
C SER A 53 1.32 5.30 -4.02
N ARG A 54 2.49 5.24 -4.66
CA ARG A 54 3.14 6.40 -5.26
C ARG A 54 2.34 6.94 -6.44
N GLU A 55 1.90 6.07 -7.32
CA GLU A 55 1.07 6.42 -8.48
C GLU A 55 -0.25 7.11 -8.06
N ILE A 56 -0.90 6.61 -7.00
CA ILE A 56 -2.11 7.21 -6.45
C ILE A 56 -1.81 8.56 -5.83
N ALA A 57 -0.77 8.65 -4.98
CA ALA A 57 -0.41 9.89 -4.30
C ALA A 57 -0.12 11.02 -5.30
N GLU A 58 0.69 10.70 -6.33
CA GLU A 58 1.06 11.66 -7.37
C GLU A 58 -0.13 12.10 -8.23
N ARG A 59 -1.17 11.27 -8.39
CA ARG A 59 -2.41 11.65 -9.09
C ARG A 59 -3.36 12.44 -8.20
N LEU A 60 -3.54 12.01 -6.96
CA LEU A 60 -4.45 12.66 -6.00
C LEU A 60 -4.00 14.07 -5.62
N LYS A 61 -2.69 14.38 -5.64
CA LYS A 61 -2.16 15.72 -5.35
C LYS A 61 -2.72 16.82 -6.27
N ALA A 62 -3.28 16.47 -7.41
CA ALA A 62 -3.93 17.44 -8.29
C ALA A 62 -5.22 18.04 -7.68
N LYS A 63 -5.80 17.40 -6.65
CA LYS A 63 -7.06 17.81 -6.02
C LYS A 63 -7.01 17.88 -4.49
N TYR A 64 -6.02 17.21 -3.88
CA TYR A 64 -5.88 17.09 -2.44
C TYR A 64 -4.47 17.48 -2.01
N GLU A 65 -4.33 17.97 -0.80
CA GLU A 65 -3.07 17.99 -0.11
C GLU A 65 -2.78 16.56 0.37
N VAL A 66 -1.82 15.89 -0.26
CA VAL A 66 -1.52 14.48 0.03
C VAL A 66 -0.31 14.39 0.93
N GLU A 67 -0.46 13.70 2.05
CA GLU A 67 0.64 13.33 2.94
C GLU A 67 0.78 11.80 3.02
N VAL A 68 1.97 11.28 2.75
CA VAL A 68 2.27 9.85 2.90
C VAL A 68 2.94 9.62 4.24
N LEU A 69 2.39 8.72 5.04
CA LEU A 69 2.92 8.30 6.33
C LEU A 69 3.58 6.92 6.16
N THR A 70 4.88 6.86 6.34
CA THR A 70 5.66 5.66 6.00
C THR A 70 6.87 5.46 6.92
N SER A 71 7.51 4.29 6.81
CA SER A 71 8.73 4.01 7.55
C SER A 71 9.98 4.62 6.89
N CYS A 72 11.10 4.59 7.61
CA CYS A 72 12.43 4.90 7.07
C CYS A 72 13.06 3.73 6.29
N ALA A 73 12.39 2.59 6.16
CA ALA A 73 12.93 1.42 5.50
C ALA A 73 12.82 1.51 3.97
N VAL A 74 13.84 1.01 3.26
CA VAL A 74 13.84 0.84 1.81
C VAL A 74 13.60 -0.60 1.39
N GLU A 75 13.90 -1.57 2.27
CA GLU A 75 13.76 -3.00 2.02
C GLU A 75 12.83 -3.66 3.07
N TYR A 76 12.32 -4.85 2.77
CA TYR A 76 11.29 -5.53 3.58
C TYR A 76 11.79 -6.76 4.34
N VAL A 77 13.08 -7.08 4.23
CA VAL A 77 13.64 -8.27 4.89
C VAL A 77 13.91 -7.99 6.35
N LYS A 78 14.64 -6.89 6.62
CA LYS A 78 15.02 -6.48 7.97
C LYS A 78 14.32 -5.24 8.46
N TRP A 79 13.81 -4.40 7.54
CA TRP A 79 13.26 -3.08 7.85
C TRP A 79 14.29 -2.09 8.41
N SER A 80 15.54 -2.18 7.95
CA SER A 80 16.60 -1.26 8.38
C SER A 80 16.26 0.17 7.99
N ASN A 81 16.55 1.11 8.89
CA ASN A 81 16.35 2.54 8.65
C ASN A 81 17.36 3.04 7.61
N TYR A 82 16.93 3.21 6.39
CA TYR A 82 17.72 3.73 5.27
C TYR A 82 17.51 5.22 5.08
N TYR A 83 16.27 5.66 5.04
CA TYR A 83 15.92 7.07 4.93
C TYR A 83 16.05 7.78 6.27
N LYS A 84 16.26 9.10 6.21
CA LYS A 84 16.25 9.95 7.40
C LYS A 84 14.80 10.16 7.87
N GLU A 85 14.59 10.10 9.15
CA GLU A 85 13.33 10.49 9.80
C GLU A 85 13.02 11.96 9.55
N GLY A 86 11.74 12.29 9.40
CA GLY A 86 11.24 13.65 9.19
C GLY A 86 10.31 13.77 8.00
N VAL A 87 10.21 14.96 7.46
CA VAL A 87 9.33 15.29 6.34
C VAL A 87 10.16 15.71 5.15
N GLU A 88 9.83 15.18 3.98
CA GLU A 88 10.43 15.52 2.69
C GLU A 88 9.37 15.63 1.60
N ASP A 89 9.72 16.19 0.47
CA ASP A 89 8.89 16.20 -0.75
C ASP A 89 9.43 15.18 -1.75
N ILE A 90 8.53 14.35 -2.26
CA ILE A 90 8.83 13.43 -3.37
C ILE A 90 7.80 13.69 -4.49
N ASN A 91 8.25 14.24 -5.58
CA ASN A 91 7.41 14.56 -6.74
C ASN A 91 6.19 15.44 -6.39
N GLY A 92 6.31 16.35 -5.43
CA GLY A 92 5.23 17.23 -4.99
C GLY A 92 4.22 16.55 -4.06
N VAL A 93 4.60 15.44 -3.44
CA VAL A 93 3.86 14.75 -2.38
C VAL A 93 4.64 14.89 -1.09
N THR A 94 3.98 15.33 -0.03
CA THR A 94 4.59 15.38 1.32
C THR A 94 4.76 13.96 1.86
N VAL A 95 5.97 13.58 2.24
CA VAL A 95 6.28 12.26 2.80
C VAL A 95 6.83 12.42 4.21
N ARG A 96 6.11 11.88 5.17
CA ARG A 96 6.53 11.83 6.57
C ARG A 96 7.03 10.44 6.91
N ARG A 97 8.29 10.38 7.36
CA ARG A 97 8.98 9.13 7.68
C ARG A 97 9.16 8.95 9.17
N PHE A 98 8.88 7.75 9.62
CA PHE A 98 9.04 7.30 11.01
C PHE A 98 10.09 6.20 11.07
N LYS A 99 10.93 6.23 12.09
CA LYS A 99 11.92 5.16 12.30
C LYS A 99 11.22 3.85 12.65
N THR A 100 11.80 2.76 12.15
CA THR A 100 11.60 1.46 12.76
C THR A 100 12.42 1.40 14.04
N GLU A 101 11.79 1.05 15.17
CA GLU A 101 12.48 1.01 16.46
C GLU A 101 13.50 -0.14 16.56
N HIS A 102 13.22 -1.24 15.84
CA HIS A 102 14.14 -2.36 15.72
C HIS A 102 14.03 -3.03 14.36
N GLU A 103 15.08 -3.65 13.93
CA GLU A 103 15.10 -4.49 12.73
C GLU A 103 14.38 -5.83 12.99
N ARG A 104 13.79 -6.39 11.93
CA ARG A 104 13.30 -7.76 11.96
C ARG A 104 14.49 -8.71 12.13
N ILE A 105 14.39 -9.60 13.11
CA ILE A 105 15.35 -10.69 13.31
C ILE A 105 14.76 -11.94 12.64
N PRO A 106 15.32 -12.42 11.50
CA PRO A 106 14.69 -13.47 10.69
C PRO A 106 14.41 -14.75 11.46
N LYS A 107 15.29 -15.15 12.37
CA LYS A 107 15.10 -16.35 13.20
C LYS A 107 13.92 -16.24 14.16
N ILE A 108 13.73 -15.07 14.78
CA ILE A 108 12.60 -14.82 15.70
C ILE A 108 11.31 -14.78 14.89
N PHE A 109 11.32 -14.03 13.78
CA PHE A 109 10.16 -13.92 12.90
C PHE A 109 9.72 -15.30 12.37
N SER A 110 10.65 -16.13 11.89
CA SER A 110 10.33 -17.46 11.39
C SER A 110 9.72 -18.37 12.47
N ALA A 111 10.16 -18.26 13.72
CA ALA A 111 9.57 -19.01 14.83
C ALA A 111 8.13 -18.56 15.12
N LEU A 112 7.90 -17.24 15.21
CA LEU A 112 6.57 -16.66 15.42
C LEU A 112 5.63 -16.99 14.24
N ASP A 113 6.15 -16.94 13.03
CA ASP A 113 5.40 -17.24 11.80
C ASP A 113 4.93 -18.71 11.80
N SER A 114 5.80 -19.64 12.16
CA SER A 114 5.45 -21.05 12.29
C SER A 114 4.41 -21.29 13.39
N GLU A 115 4.51 -20.58 14.51
CA GLU A 115 3.56 -20.68 15.61
C GLU A 115 2.18 -20.15 15.21
N MET A 116 2.12 -18.99 14.54
CA MET A 116 0.87 -18.40 14.03
C MET A 116 0.22 -19.29 12.96
N LEU A 117 1.01 -19.83 12.02
CA LEU A 117 0.50 -20.74 10.99
C LEU A 117 -0.08 -22.03 11.56
N SER A 118 0.44 -22.48 12.70
CA SER A 118 -0.07 -23.66 13.42
C SER A 118 -1.29 -23.35 14.29
N ASN A 119 -1.56 -22.06 14.57
CA ASN A 119 -2.66 -21.61 15.42
C ASN A 119 -3.26 -20.29 14.87
N PRO A 120 -4.08 -20.34 13.81
CA PRO A 120 -4.68 -19.14 13.24
C PRO A 120 -5.55 -18.31 14.20
N ASP A 121 -6.13 -18.94 15.22
CA ASP A 121 -6.92 -18.32 16.29
C ASP A 121 -6.06 -17.99 17.51
N ALA A 122 -4.81 -17.63 17.27
CA ALA A 122 -3.83 -17.36 18.32
C ALA A 122 -4.29 -16.25 19.29
N PRO A 123 -3.86 -16.31 20.57
CA PRO A 123 -4.10 -15.24 21.52
C PRO A 123 -3.56 -13.90 21.01
N VAL A 124 -4.18 -12.80 21.48
CA VAL A 124 -3.84 -11.44 21.08
C VAL A 124 -2.34 -11.15 21.29
N GLU A 125 -1.76 -11.63 22.38
CA GLU A 125 -0.36 -11.44 22.73
C GLU A 125 0.59 -12.08 21.70
N LEU A 126 0.24 -13.23 21.14
CA LEU A 126 1.01 -13.88 20.09
C LEU A 126 0.85 -13.14 18.77
N SER A 127 -0.36 -12.77 18.41
CA SER A 127 -0.67 -11.99 17.21
C SER A 127 0.04 -10.63 17.23
N ASP A 128 0.07 -9.95 18.39
CA ASP A 128 0.75 -8.68 18.56
C ASP A 128 2.27 -8.82 18.39
N ARG A 129 2.87 -9.84 19.01
CA ARG A 129 4.30 -10.14 18.81
C ARG A 129 4.64 -10.49 17.36
N TRP A 130 3.77 -11.26 16.71
CA TRP A 130 3.96 -11.62 15.30
C TRP A 130 3.92 -10.39 14.39
N ILE A 131 2.92 -9.51 14.53
CA ILE A 131 2.80 -8.33 13.69
C ILE A 131 3.91 -7.29 13.95
N GLU A 132 4.42 -7.18 15.17
CA GLU A 132 5.60 -6.38 15.47
C GLU A 132 6.83 -6.86 14.70
N HIS A 133 7.04 -8.18 14.64
CA HIS A 133 8.16 -8.78 13.89
C HIS A 133 7.87 -8.90 12.40
N MET A 134 6.60 -8.92 11.96
CA MET A 134 6.25 -8.72 10.55
C MET A 134 6.73 -7.33 10.11
N GLY A 135 6.55 -6.32 10.94
CA GLY A 135 7.08 -4.98 10.76
C GLY A 135 6.47 -4.19 9.59
N PRO A 136 7.06 -3.05 9.25
CA PRO A 136 8.10 -2.32 10.01
C PRO A 136 7.54 -1.84 11.35
N TYR A 137 8.24 -2.11 12.47
CA TYR A 137 7.78 -1.71 13.80
C TYR A 137 7.98 -0.21 14.03
N CYS A 138 6.94 0.54 13.72
CA CYS A 138 6.89 2.01 13.79
C CYS A 138 5.74 2.47 14.69
N PRO A 139 5.83 2.31 16.03
CA PRO A 139 4.76 2.74 16.93
C PRO A 139 4.48 4.23 16.85
N GLN A 140 5.48 5.06 16.62
CA GLN A 140 5.33 6.51 16.46
C GLN A 140 4.47 6.90 15.25
N LEU A 141 4.48 6.11 14.15
CA LEU A 141 3.56 6.31 13.03
C LEU A 141 2.11 6.09 13.48
N VAL A 142 1.89 5.04 14.25
CA VAL A 142 0.55 4.67 14.74
C VAL A 142 0.02 5.72 15.72
N GLU A 143 0.87 6.21 16.63
CA GLU A 143 0.57 7.31 17.55
C GLU A 143 0.26 8.61 16.77
N TYR A 144 1.08 8.94 15.78
CA TYR A 144 0.85 10.10 14.92
C TYR A 144 -0.51 10.05 14.22
N VAL A 145 -0.91 8.89 13.70
CA VAL A 145 -2.23 8.71 13.08
C VAL A 145 -3.35 8.96 14.10
N ASP A 146 -3.23 8.40 15.31
CA ASP A 146 -4.23 8.55 16.36
C ASP A 146 -4.40 10.01 16.79
N GLU A 147 -3.29 10.75 16.91
CA GLU A 147 -3.28 12.15 17.34
C GLU A 147 -3.70 13.14 16.25
N HIS A 148 -3.41 12.85 14.97
CA HIS A 148 -3.56 13.81 13.87
C HIS A 148 -4.65 13.42 12.86
N GLN A 149 -5.38 12.31 13.06
CA GLN A 149 -6.40 11.86 12.10
C GLN A 149 -7.46 12.93 11.78
N ASP A 150 -7.74 13.85 12.70
CA ASP A 150 -8.73 14.90 12.49
C ASP A 150 -8.28 15.98 11.48
N GLU A 151 -6.98 16.05 11.16
CA GLU A 151 -6.46 16.91 10.10
C GLU A 151 -6.78 16.39 8.70
N TYR A 152 -7.13 15.12 8.57
CA TYR A 152 -7.37 14.46 7.29
C TYR A 152 -8.86 14.24 7.03
N GLU A 153 -9.26 14.47 5.81
CA GLU A 153 -10.61 14.19 5.30
C GLU A 153 -10.83 12.68 5.09
N ALA A 154 -9.77 11.98 4.69
CA ALA A 154 -9.72 10.53 4.58
C ALA A 154 -8.29 10.02 4.79
N ILE A 155 -8.18 8.79 5.24
CA ILE A 155 -6.91 8.11 5.42
C ILE A 155 -6.96 6.80 4.63
N ILE A 156 -6.12 6.72 3.60
CA ILE A 156 -5.99 5.54 2.74
C ILE A 156 -4.93 4.63 3.34
N VAL A 157 -5.31 3.41 3.67
CA VAL A 157 -4.40 2.40 4.22
C VAL A 157 -4.14 1.36 3.14
N VAL A 158 -2.86 1.12 2.82
CA VAL A 158 -2.47 0.22 1.74
C VAL A 158 -1.75 -0.99 2.31
N THR A 159 -2.15 -2.17 1.84
CA THR A 159 -1.64 -3.49 2.24
C THR A 159 -2.07 -3.91 3.65
N TYR A 160 -2.73 -5.07 3.75
CA TYR A 160 -3.25 -5.56 5.05
C TYR A 160 -2.19 -6.17 5.95
N LEU A 161 -1.06 -6.64 5.39
CA LEU A 161 -0.15 -7.58 6.03
C LEU A 161 0.79 -6.95 7.09
N TYR A 162 1.10 -5.64 6.99
CA TYR A 162 2.19 -5.04 7.75
C TYR A 162 1.73 -4.25 8.98
N TYR A 163 2.64 -4.14 9.97
CA TYR A 163 2.41 -3.46 11.26
C TYR A 163 1.77 -2.08 11.11
N THR A 164 2.33 -1.25 10.21
CA THR A 164 1.86 0.12 10.01
C THR A 164 0.40 0.19 9.58
N ALA A 165 -0.05 -0.70 8.70
CA ALA A 165 -1.44 -0.77 8.27
C ALA A 165 -2.35 -1.36 9.37
N VAL A 166 -1.97 -2.52 9.91
CA VAL A 166 -2.75 -3.25 10.92
C VAL A 166 -3.02 -2.42 12.17
N LYS A 167 -1.98 -1.75 12.69
CA LYS A 167 -2.09 -0.99 13.93
C LYS A 167 -2.70 0.38 13.75
N SER A 168 -2.61 0.97 12.55
CA SER A 168 -3.22 2.28 12.26
C SER A 168 -4.70 2.17 11.94
N ILE A 169 -5.12 1.24 11.07
CA ILE A 169 -6.50 1.21 10.59
C ILE A 169 -7.53 1.06 11.71
N VAL A 170 -7.21 0.28 12.73
CA VAL A 170 -8.11 0.05 13.89
C VAL A 170 -8.25 1.26 14.83
N ARG A 171 -7.49 2.33 14.58
CA ARG A 171 -7.53 3.60 15.33
C ARG A 171 -8.18 4.73 14.55
N ILE A 172 -8.34 4.59 13.25
CA ILE A 172 -8.97 5.57 12.38
C ILE A 172 -10.48 5.53 12.59
N LYS A 173 -11.10 6.73 12.71
CA LYS A 173 -12.54 6.88 12.98
C LYS A 173 -13.26 7.42 11.75
N ASP A 174 -14.19 6.67 11.20
CA ASP A 174 -15.17 7.09 10.16
C ASP A 174 -14.56 7.65 8.86
N LYS A 175 -13.30 7.34 8.55
CA LYS A 175 -12.59 7.86 7.37
C LYS A 175 -11.52 6.95 6.78
N ALA A 176 -11.50 5.66 7.17
CA ALA A 176 -10.55 4.68 6.67
C ALA A 176 -10.97 4.15 5.29
N ILE A 177 -10.17 4.41 4.27
CA ILE A 177 -10.27 3.75 2.96
C ILE A 177 -9.19 2.67 2.92
N PHE A 178 -9.59 1.41 2.78
CA PHE A 178 -8.66 0.29 2.82
C PHE A 178 -8.42 -0.29 1.43
N ILE A 179 -7.15 -0.39 1.05
CA ILE A 179 -6.67 -1.04 -0.17
C ILE A 179 -5.86 -2.25 0.27
N PRO A 180 -6.49 -3.41 0.49
CA PRO A 180 -5.85 -4.51 1.21
C PRO A 180 -4.72 -5.18 0.42
N THR A 181 -4.74 -5.16 -0.91
CA THR A 181 -3.82 -5.93 -1.77
C THR A 181 -3.76 -7.40 -1.37
N ALA A 182 -4.93 -7.97 -1.06
CA ALA A 182 -5.07 -9.28 -0.49
C ALA A 182 -4.94 -10.39 -1.53
N HIS A 183 -4.33 -11.49 -1.10
CA HIS A 183 -4.20 -12.72 -1.91
C HIS A 183 -4.64 -13.92 -1.09
N GLN A 184 -4.95 -15.03 -1.76
CA GLN A 184 -5.19 -16.30 -1.10
C GLN A 184 -3.88 -16.84 -0.52
N GLU A 185 -3.62 -16.49 0.73
CA GLU A 185 -2.44 -16.90 1.48
C GLU A 185 -2.82 -17.22 2.94
N PRO A 186 -2.02 -18.03 3.67
CA PRO A 186 -2.39 -18.49 5.00
C PRO A 186 -2.67 -17.34 6.00
N PHE A 187 -1.93 -16.24 5.88
CA PHE A 187 -1.99 -15.12 6.83
C PHE A 187 -3.36 -14.45 6.89
N ILE A 188 -4.07 -14.33 5.76
CA ILE A 188 -5.36 -13.64 5.70
C ILE A 188 -6.43 -14.29 6.61
N HIS A 189 -6.23 -15.56 6.96
CA HIS A 189 -7.12 -16.33 7.81
C HIS A 189 -6.84 -16.18 9.31
N PHE A 190 -5.82 -15.41 9.71
CA PHE A 190 -5.57 -15.18 11.14
C PHE A 190 -6.69 -14.34 11.76
N ASP A 191 -7.16 -14.76 12.94
CA ASP A 191 -8.30 -14.15 13.63
C ASP A 191 -8.15 -12.63 13.84
N MET A 192 -6.92 -12.15 14.06
CA MET A 192 -6.61 -10.74 14.20
C MET A 192 -7.09 -9.87 13.04
N TYR A 193 -7.16 -10.42 11.83
CA TYR A 193 -7.58 -9.66 10.64
C TYR A 193 -9.08 -9.39 10.59
N LYS A 194 -9.92 -10.11 11.35
CA LYS A 194 -11.34 -9.77 11.49
C LYS A 194 -11.53 -8.33 11.96
N LYS A 195 -10.70 -7.91 12.94
CA LYS A 195 -10.73 -6.54 13.46
C LYS A 195 -10.19 -5.52 12.44
N VAL A 196 -9.15 -5.89 11.71
CA VAL A 196 -8.50 -5.03 10.69
C VAL A 196 -9.45 -4.74 9.54
N PHE A 197 -10.04 -5.78 8.96
CA PHE A 197 -11.00 -5.64 7.85
C PHE A 197 -12.35 -5.05 8.30
N GLY A 198 -12.73 -5.27 9.55
CA GLY A 198 -13.92 -4.65 10.15
C GLY A 198 -13.77 -3.17 10.49
N ALA A 199 -12.55 -2.62 10.44
CA ALA A 199 -12.30 -1.21 10.72
C ALA A 199 -12.36 -0.30 9.48
N ALA A 200 -12.52 -0.86 8.29
CA ALA A 200 -12.61 -0.10 7.07
C ALA A 200 -13.98 0.57 6.89
N ASP A 201 -14.02 1.84 6.53
CA ASP A 201 -15.23 2.58 6.15
C ASP A 201 -15.53 2.46 4.65
N ALA A 202 -14.52 2.14 3.85
CA ALA A 202 -14.65 1.78 2.45
C ALA A 202 -13.47 0.92 1.99
N PHE A 203 -13.69 0.12 0.94
CA PHE A 203 -12.65 -0.64 0.28
C PHE A 203 -12.37 -0.14 -1.13
N VAL A 204 -11.11 -0.27 -1.56
CA VAL A 204 -10.72 -0.26 -2.97
C VAL A 204 -9.98 -1.56 -3.25
N PHE A 205 -10.59 -2.42 -4.04
CA PHE A 205 -10.01 -3.68 -4.49
C PHE A 205 -9.31 -3.49 -5.83
N LEU A 206 -8.23 -4.22 -6.06
CA LEU A 206 -7.49 -4.17 -7.32
C LEU A 206 -8.08 -5.10 -8.37
N THR A 207 -8.77 -6.15 -7.95
CA THR A 207 -9.44 -7.12 -8.83
C THR A 207 -10.74 -7.60 -8.22
N ASP A 208 -11.62 -8.18 -9.05
CA ASP A 208 -12.86 -8.83 -8.57
C ASP A 208 -12.54 -10.07 -7.72
N GLU A 209 -11.45 -10.80 -8.03
CA GLU A 209 -11.02 -11.95 -7.26
C GLU A 209 -10.58 -11.56 -5.85
N GLU A 210 -9.88 -10.43 -5.68
CA GLU A 210 -9.53 -9.90 -4.37
C GLU A 210 -10.79 -9.54 -3.56
N LYS A 211 -11.74 -8.85 -4.19
CA LYS A 211 -13.02 -8.49 -3.58
C LYS A 211 -13.77 -9.74 -3.10
N ASP A 212 -13.93 -10.72 -3.97
CA ASP A 212 -14.66 -11.96 -3.69
C ASP A 212 -13.97 -12.75 -2.56
N LEU A 213 -12.64 -12.79 -2.55
CA LEU A 213 -11.86 -13.39 -1.46
C LEU A 213 -12.14 -12.70 -0.13
N VAL A 214 -12.01 -11.37 -0.07
CA VAL A 214 -12.19 -10.59 1.17
C VAL A 214 -13.61 -10.72 1.69
N HIS A 215 -14.63 -10.59 0.83
CA HIS A 215 -16.02 -10.75 1.21
C HIS A 215 -16.30 -12.18 1.72
N SER A 216 -15.75 -13.20 1.08
CA SER A 216 -15.96 -14.60 1.51
C SER A 216 -15.39 -14.91 2.89
N ILE A 217 -14.32 -14.22 3.30
CA ILE A 217 -13.66 -14.44 4.59
C ILE A 217 -14.27 -13.57 5.69
N PHE A 218 -14.51 -12.28 5.40
CA PHE A 218 -14.84 -11.28 6.42
C PHE A 218 -16.31 -10.87 6.43
N HIS A 219 -17.13 -11.31 5.45
CA HIS A 219 -18.58 -11.04 5.37
C HIS A 219 -18.90 -9.54 5.51
N ASN A 220 -18.18 -8.71 4.75
CA ASN A 220 -18.25 -7.25 4.81
C ASN A 220 -18.77 -6.60 3.53
N GLU A 221 -19.69 -7.27 2.83
CA GLU A 221 -20.32 -6.84 1.58
C GLU A 221 -21.12 -5.53 1.72
N ASP A 222 -21.57 -5.23 2.94
CA ASP A 222 -22.31 -4.00 3.25
C ASP A 222 -21.39 -2.75 3.35
N VAL A 223 -20.08 -2.93 3.44
CA VAL A 223 -19.12 -1.82 3.43
C VAL A 223 -18.97 -1.30 2.01
N PRO A 224 -19.08 0.02 1.77
CA PRO A 224 -18.89 0.60 0.43
C PRO A 224 -17.56 0.19 -0.20
N TYR A 225 -17.57 -0.20 -1.46
CA TYR A 225 -16.35 -0.55 -2.18
C TYR A 225 -16.38 -0.13 -3.65
N GLU A 226 -15.19 -0.10 -4.25
CA GLU A 226 -14.98 -0.01 -5.70
C GLU A 226 -13.88 -0.99 -6.11
N VAL A 227 -13.95 -1.50 -7.34
CA VAL A 227 -12.89 -2.32 -7.93
C VAL A 227 -12.15 -1.46 -8.95
N CYS A 228 -10.88 -1.16 -8.63
CA CYS A 228 -10.02 -0.31 -9.45
C CYS A 228 -8.72 -1.04 -9.73
N GLY A 229 -8.48 -1.41 -10.96
CA GLY A 229 -7.21 -2.00 -11.36
C GLY A 229 -6.02 -1.06 -11.15
N VAL A 230 -4.82 -1.60 -11.27
CA VAL A 230 -3.59 -0.81 -11.27
C VAL A 230 -3.42 -0.15 -12.62
N GLY A 231 -3.41 1.19 -12.64
CA GLY A 231 -3.10 1.97 -13.85
C GLY A 231 -1.62 1.87 -14.20
N VAL A 232 -1.32 1.88 -15.50
CA VAL A 232 0.05 1.89 -16.01
C VAL A 232 0.21 3.03 -17.01
N ASP A 233 1.23 3.86 -16.83
CA ASP A 233 1.57 4.88 -17.82
C ASP A 233 2.16 4.21 -19.06
N VAL A 234 1.48 4.33 -20.17
CA VAL A 234 1.97 3.81 -21.44
C VAL A 234 2.93 4.82 -22.07
N PRO A 235 4.20 4.45 -22.33
CA PRO A 235 5.14 5.33 -22.97
C PRO A 235 4.63 5.83 -24.33
N SER A 236 4.79 7.12 -24.62
CA SER A 236 4.44 7.72 -25.91
C SER A 236 5.27 7.17 -27.07
N GLU A 237 6.48 6.68 -26.77
CA GLU A 237 7.40 6.09 -27.74
C GLU A 237 7.84 4.69 -27.34
N VAL A 238 7.55 3.72 -28.18
CA VAL A 238 8.01 2.33 -28.05
C VAL A 238 8.90 1.98 -29.22
N SER A 239 10.11 1.47 -28.97
CA SER A 239 11.08 1.09 -30.02
C SER A 239 11.73 -0.25 -29.71
N ALA A 240 11.34 -1.27 -30.47
CA ALA A 240 11.98 -2.59 -30.42
C ALA A 240 13.47 -2.52 -30.81
N ASP A 241 13.82 -1.66 -31.79
CA ASP A 241 15.19 -1.51 -32.25
C ASP A 241 16.10 -0.89 -31.18
N ARG A 242 15.60 0.08 -30.42
CA ARG A 242 16.33 0.65 -29.28
C ARG A 242 16.63 -0.43 -28.24
N PHE A 243 15.66 -1.30 -27.95
CA PHE A 243 15.83 -2.43 -27.02
C PHE A 243 16.87 -3.43 -27.55
N ARG A 244 16.74 -3.90 -28.80
CA ARG A 244 17.69 -4.82 -29.43
C ARG A 244 19.10 -4.26 -29.48
N LYS A 245 19.25 -2.97 -29.82
CA LYS A 245 20.55 -2.29 -29.82
C LYS A 245 21.18 -2.25 -28.42
N LYS A 246 20.39 -1.94 -27.39
CA LYS A 246 20.87 -1.89 -26.00
C LYS A 246 21.33 -3.26 -25.48
N TYR A 247 20.69 -4.32 -25.92
CA TYR A 247 20.95 -5.69 -25.48
C TYR A 247 21.49 -6.61 -26.58
N SER A 248 22.21 -6.01 -27.55
CA SER A 248 22.75 -6.72 -28.71
C SER A 248 23.69 -7.89 -28.39
N GLN A 249 24.35 -7.85 -27.21
CA GLN A 249 25.20 -8.93 -26.71
C GLN A 249 24.45 -10.25 -26.47
N TYR A 250 23.12 -10.25 -26.36
CA TYR A 250 22.31 -11.44 -26.07
C TYR A 250 21.69 -12.09 -27.32
N ASN A 251 21.91 -11.51 -28.52
CA ASN A 251 21.38 -12.03 -29.80
C ASN A 251 19.86 -12.32 -29.77
N LEU A 252 19.08 -11.29 -29.43
CA LEU A 252 17.65 -11.39 -29.14
C LEU A 252 16.80 -11.41 -30.44
N ASP A 253 16.81 -12.48 -31.19
CA ASP A 253 15.94 -12.67 -32.36
C ASP A 253 14.53 -13.16 -31.95
N ASN A 254 14.47 -14.15 -31.07
CA ASN A 254 13.23 -14.66 -30.47
C ASN A 254 13.44 -14.81 -28.95
N TYR A 255 12.68 -14.10 -28.15
CA TYR A 255 12.82 -14.15 -26.70
C TYR A 255 11.48 -13.96 -26.01
N ILE A 256 11.40 -14.50 -24.79
CA ILE A 256 10.37 -14.21 -23.79
C ILE A 256 11.05 -13.38 -22.70
N ILE A 257 10.43 -12.28 -22.31
CA ILE A 257 10.92 -11.47 -21.21
C ILE A 257 10.01 -11.65 -19.98
N TYR A 258 10.65 -11.89 -18.84
CA TYR A 258 9.99 -11.84 -17.55
C TYR A 258 10.56 -10.66 -16.75
N VAL A 259 9.69 -9.84 -16.18
CA VAL A 259 10.06 -8.70 -15.33
C VAL A 259 9.39 -8.88 -13.96
N GLY A 260 10.19 -9.21 -12.95
CA GLY A 260 9.67 -9.45 -11.61
C GLY A 260 10.67 -10.19 -10.72
N ARG A 261 10.26 -10.52 -9.50
CA ARG A 261 11.06 -11.38 -8.61
C ARG A 261 11.06 -12.80 -9.16
N ILE A 262 12.22 -13.43 -9.13
CA ILE A 262 12.37 -14.85 -9.49
C ILE A 262 12.19 -15.65 -8.20
N ASP A 263 11.00 -16.16 -7.99
CA ASP A 263 10.64 -17.00 -6.84
C ASP A 263 9.57 -18.03 -7.21
N GLU A 264 9.35 -19.02 -6.35
CA GLU A 264 8.37 -20.10 -6.57
C GLU A 264 6.93 -19.58 -6.68
N GLY A 265 6.57 -18.54 -5.92
CA GLY A 265 5.24 -17.93 -5.96
C GLY A 265 4.92 -17.23 -7.28
N LYS A 266 5.94 -16.98 -8.11
CA LYS A 266 5.79 -16.42 -9.47
C LYS A 266 5.95 -17.48 -10.57
N ASP A 267 6.08 -18.76 -10.21
CA ASP A 267 6.25 -19.92 -11.12
C ASP A 267 7.44 -19.79 -12.11
N CYS A 268 8.43 -18.96 -11.76
CA CYS A 268 9.59 -18.70 -12.62
C CYS A 268 10.61 -19.84 -12.71
N PRO A 269 10.75 -20.74 -11.69
CA PRO A 269 11.70 -21.87 -11.76
C PRO A 269 11.25 -23.03 -12.66
N ARG A 270 10.06 -22.98 -13.27
CA ARG A 270 9.52 -24.03 -14.15
C ARG A 270 9.78 -23.78 -15.62
#